data_e81b08515bc03411dfba5ca806cf8c5b
#
_entry.id   e81b08515bc03411dfba5ca806cf8c5b
#
_cell.length_a   1.000
_cell.length_b   1.000
_cell.length_c   1.000
_cell.angle_alpha   90.00
_cell.angle_beta   90.00
_cell.angle_gamma   90.00
#
_symmetry.space_group_name_H-M   'P 1'
#
loop_
_entity.id
_entity.type
_entity.pdbx_description
1 polymer ?
#
loop_
_entity_poly.entity_id
_entity_poly.type
_entity_poly.pdbx_seq_one_letter_code
_entity_poly.pdbx_strand_id
1 'polypeptide(L)'
;VYACYADWGIKLKKAWQQYRRLVVVSAFGGVCALVLAGWLMFVLKPDSACGRLFMWKIACRAVAEQPLLGYGMGGFAAAYGNAQEAYFATGDYELWEERVAGSPEYAFNEYLQTAVELGGPLTLCLLAVVLFCLYIGIKNKRFGICGAVFSLMIFSFSSYPLQLPVFVVTAVCLLLACILRNYRWEWMGLVILAGGIGATRLKNDLCMEQACRNWMNARIFYNAAAYGSVEKEYRLLYPLLKKRAAFLFEYGHILHKQQKPEESIRILMEAMKYSSDPMILNIIGKNHQQTGDYLAAERWLIRSTYRLPGRIYPLSLIHI
;
A
#
# COMPACT_ATOMS: atom_id res chain seq x y z
N VAL A 1 -13.33 8.70 -34.27
CA VAL A 1 -12.14 8.61 -33.42
C VAL A 1 -10.94 8.17 -34.24
N TYR A 2 -11.03 7.10 -35.06
CA TYR A 2 -9.88 6.58 -35.83
C TYR A 2 -9.36 7.54 -36.89
N ALA A 3 -10.26 8.26 -37.59
CA ALA A 3 -9.90 9.30 -38.59
C ALA A 3 -9.12 10.47 -37.97
N CYS A 4 -9.48 10.88 -36.74
CA CYS A 4 -8.76 11.92 -36.03
C CYS A 4 -7.31 11.53 -35.70
N TYR A 5 -7.04 10.27 -35.32
CA TYR A 5 -5.67 9.83 -34.97
C TYR A 5 -4.76 9.72 -36.19
N ALA A 6 -5.28 9.25 -37.33
CA ALA A 6 -4.51 9.22 -38.57
C ALA A 6 -4.14 10.64 -39.03
N ASP A 7 -5.04 11.60 -38.93
CA ASP A 7 -4.81 13.01 -39.24
C ASP A 7 -3.80 13.68 -38.30
N TRP A 8 -3.83 13.35 -37.01
CA TRP A 8 -2.86 13.87 -36.01
C TRP A 8 -1.44 13.42 -36.31
N GLY A 9 -1.24 12.17 -36.70
CA GLY A 9 0.08 11.63 -37.09
C GLY A 9 0.64 12.37 -38.31
N ILE A 10 -0.19 12.64 -39.30
CA ILE A 10 0.20 13.41 -40.51
C ILE A 10 0.45 14.87 -40.14
N LYS A 11 -0.40 15.50 -39.33
CA LYS A 11 -0.25 16.89 -38.87
C LYS A 11 1.03 17.06 -38.03
N LEU A 12 1.33 16.13 -37.11
CA LEU A 12 2.56 16.12 -36.33
C LEU A 12 3.80 15.97 -37.22
N LYS A 13 3.74 15.09 -38.23
CA LYS A 13 4.85 14.90 -39.18
C LYS A 13 5.08 16.14 -40.05
N LYS A 14 4.00 16.80 -40.50
CA LYS A 14 4.06 18.08 -41.21
C LYS A 14 4.57 19.21 -40.31
N ALA A 15 4.05 19.31 -39.06
CA ALA A 15 4.51 20.30 -38.10
C ALA A 15 5.98 20.09 -37.72
N TRP A 16 6.45 18.83 -37.57
CA TRP A 16 7.85 18.49 -37.35
C TRP A 16 8.74 18.94 -38.51
N GLN A 17 8.32 18.71 -39.77
CA GLN A 17 9.10 19.11 -40.93
C GLN A 17 9.12 20.63 -41.12
N GLN A 18 7.98 21.31 -40.85
CA GLN A 18 7.83 22.75 -41.11
C GLN A 18 8.33 23.59 -39.93
N TYR A 19 8.12 23.16 -38.68
CA TYR A 19 8.38 23.95 -37.47
C TYR A 19 9.25 23.19 -36.45
N ARG A 20 10.23 22.41 -36.92
CA ARG A 20 11.10 21.55 -36.06
C ARG A 20 11.64 22.31 -34.86
N ARG A 21 12.14 23.54 -35.05
CA ARG A 21 12.68 24.37 -33.96
C ARG A 21 11.60 24.71 -32.92
N LEU A 22 10.43 25.10 -33.38
CA LEU A 22 9.31 25.49 -32.51
C LEU A 22 8.78 24.28 -31.71
N VAL A 23 8.67 23.12 -32.34
CA VAL A 23 8.25 21.87 -31.67
C VAL A 23 9.28 21.45 -30.61
N VAL A 24 10.58 21.57 -30.92
CA VAL A 24 11.65 21.25 -29.96
C VAL A 24 11.63 22.24 -28.79
N VAL A 25 11.49 23.56 -29.08
CA VAL A 25 11.41 24.60 -28.03
C VAL A 25 10.17 24.39 -27.16
N SER A 26 9.00 24.08 -27.75
CA SER A 26 7.77 23.83 -26.99
C SER A 26 7.89 22.57 -26.14
N ALA A 27 8.49 21.49 -26.65
CA ALA A 27 8.73 20.26 -25.90
C ALA A 27 9.70 20.52 -24.73
N PHE A 28 10.79 21.25 -25.01
CA PHE A 28 11.76 21.62 -23.97
C PHE A 28 11.13 22.54 -22.92
N GLY A 29 10.37 23.55 -23.33
CA GLY A 29 9.59 24.41 -22.43
C GLY A 29 8.60 23.63 -21.57
N GLY A 30 7.90 22.65 -22.15
CA GLY A 30 7.01 21.74 -21.43
C GLY A 30 7.74 20.91 -20.37
N VAL A 31 8.90 20.35 -20.71
CA VAL A 31 9.75 19.62 -19.77
C VAL A 31 10.24 20.53 -18.64
N CYS A 32 10.73 21.73 -18.97
CA CYS A 32 11.14 22.72 -17.96
C CYS A 32 9.99 23.13 -17.05
N ALA A 33 8.79 23.33 -17.58
CA ALA A 33 7.60 23.64 -16.79
C ALA A 33 7.21 22.48 -15.84
N LEU A 34 7.31 21.22 -16.29
CA LEU A 34 7.07 20.04 -15.44
C LEU A 34 8.12 19.92 -14.33
N VAL A 35 9.41 20.13 -14.64
CA VAL A 35 10.48 20.13 -13.66
C VAL A 35 10.28 21.24 -12.63
N LEU A 36 9.94 22.46 -13.10
CA LEU A 36 9.68 23.59 -12.21
C LEU A 36 8.45 23.34 -11.32
N ALA A 37 7.38 22.78 -11.87
CA ALA A 37 6.20 22.42 -11.09
C ALA A 37 6.51 21.34 -10.04
N GLY A 38 7.30 20.31 -10.40
CA GLY A 38 7.76 19.29 -9.48
C GLY A 38 8.63 19.88 -8.35
N TRP A 39 9.56 20.76 -8.70
CA TRP A 39 10.40 21.48 -7.73
C TRP A 39 9.57 22.37 -6.80
N LEU A 40 8.60 23.12 -7.35
CA LEU A 40 7.69 23.97 -6.58
C LEU A 40 6.85 23.15 -5.60
N MET A 41 6.32 22.00 -6.03
CA MET A 41 5.58 21.08 -5.15
C MET A 41 6.46 20.53 -4.01
N PHE A 42 7.73 20.25 -4.30
CA PHE A 42 8.71 19.84 -3.28
C PHE A 42 8.95 20.95 -2.25
N VAL A 43 9.14 22.19 -2.70
CA VAL A 43 9.39 23.36 -1.83
C VAL A 43 8.14 23.70 -0.99
N LEU A 44 6.94 23.54 -1.56
CA LEU A 44 5.68 23.84 -0.85
C LEU A 44 5.33 22.80 0.22
N LYS A 45 5.75 21.54 0.06
CA LYS A 45 5.46 20.44 1.01
C LYS A 45 6.69 19.54 1.21
N PRO A 46 7.78 20.07 1.78
CA PRO A 46 9.03 19.33 1.92
C PRO A 46 8.88 18.07 2.77
N ASP A 47 8.16 18.12 3.88
CA ASP A 47 7.98 16.99 4.78
C ASP A 47 7.23 15.82 4.09
N SER A 48 6.25 16.11 3.24
CA SER A 48 5.54 15.08 2.49
C SER A 48 6.43 14.41 1.41
N ALA A 49 7.29 15.18 0.77
CA ALA A 49 8.21 14.67 -0.23
C ALA A 49 9.35 13.87 0.41
N CYS A 50 9.98 14.41 1.45
CA CYS A 50 11.01 13.73 2.23
C CYS A 50 10.47 12.45 2.88
N GLY A 51 9.24 12.48 3.41
CA GLY A 51 8.58 11.30 3.98
C GLY A 51 8.40 10.17 2.95
N ARG A 52 8.06 10.48 1.69
CA ARG A 52 7.99 9.47 0.63
C ARG A 52 9.36 8.93 0.26
N LEU A 53 10.38 9.78 0.15
CA LEU A 53 11.74 9.34 -0.15
C LEU A 53 12.28 8.42 0.95
N PHE A 54 12.08 8.79 2.20
CA PHE A 54 12.45 7.95 3.34
C PHE A 54 11.70 6.61 3.31
N MET A 55 10.38 6.64 3.08
CA MET A 55 9.56 5.43 2.95
C MET A 55 10.10 4.51 1.85
N TRP A 56 10.45 5.05 0.69
CA TRP A 56 11.01 4.26 -0.42
C TRP A 56 12.38 3.70 -0.08
N LYS A 57 13.23 4.46 0.64
CA LYS A 57 14.52 3.98 1.17
C LYS A 57 14.33 2.74 2.05
N ILE A 58 13.39 2.79 2.99
CA ILE A 58 13.08 1.65 3.88
C ILE A 58 12.43 0.49 3.13
N ALA A 59 11.50 0.77 2.20
CA ALA A 59 10.89 -0.26 1.35
C ALA A 59 11.93 -1.00 0.49
N CYS A 60 12.92 -0.29 -0.07
CA CYS A 60 14.02 -0.93 -0.78
C CYS A 60 14.87 -1.84 0.11
N ARG A 61 15.06 -1.49 1.40
CA ARG A 61 15.73 -2.39 2.37
C ARG A 61 14.90 -3.65 2.60
N ALA A 62 13.58 -3.53 2.78
CA ALA A 62 12.70 -4.68 2.91
C ALA A 62 12.76 -5.60 1.67
N VAL A 63 12.80 -5.04 0.45
CA VAL A 63 13.01 -5.83 -0.78
C VAL A 63 14.36 -6.56 -0.74
N ALA A 64 15.43 -5.89 -0.29
CA ALA A 64 16.76 -6.49 -0.23
C ALA A 64 16.85 -7.65 0.79
N GLU A 65 16.05 -7.63 1.87
CA GLU A 65 15.98 -8.73 2.84
C GLU A 65 15.29 -9.98 2.25
N GLN A 66 14.24 -9.80 1.44
CA GLN A 66 13.50 -10.91 0.80
C GLN A 66 13.27 -10.66 -0.71
N PRO A 67 14.32 -10.70 -1.54
CA PRO A 67 14.24 -10.25 -2.92
C PRO A 67 13.46 -11.19 -3.86
N LEU A 68 13.36 -12.48 -3.54
CA LEU A 68 12.79 -13.49 -4.45
C LEU A 68 11.29 -13.68 -4.29
N LEU A 69 10.82 -13.91 -3.07
CA LEU A 69 9.42 -14.28 -2.77
C LEU A 69 8.63 -13.16 -2.10
N GLY A 70 9.33 -12.13 -1.58
CA GLY A 70 8.70 -11.07 -0.80
C GLY A 70 8.05 -11.56 0.51
N TYR A 71 7.22 -10.71 1.10
CA TYR A 71 6.58 -10.97 2.40
C TYR A 71 5.13 -11.47 2.30
N GLY A 72 4.66 -11.72 1.08
CA GLY A 72 3.27 -12.11 0.82
C GLY A 72 2.34 -10.90 0.65
N MET A 73 1.18 -11.16 0.01
CA MET A 73 0.18 -10.11 -0.25
C MET A 73 -0.35 -9.51 1.05
N GLY A 74 -0.37 -8.18 1.14
CA GLY A 74 -0.73 -7.42 2.34
C GLY A 74 0.35 -7.39 3.42
N GLY A 75 1.54 -7.92 3.14
CA GLY A 75 2.68 -7.95 4.06
C GLY A 75 3.51 -6.66 4.11
N PHE A 76 3.23 -5.69 3.24
CA PHE A 76 4.01 -4.46 3.13
C PHE A 76 4.19 -3.73 4.47
N ALA A 77 3.10 -3.46 5.19
CA ALA A 77 3.16 -2.68 6.42
C ALA A 77 4.06 -3.35 7.48
N ALA A 78 3.94 -4.67 7.66
CA ALA A 78 4.77 -5.41 8.60
C ALA A 78 6.25 -5.43 8.18
N ALA A 79 6.53 -5.71 6.91
CA ALA A 79 7.88 -5.71 6.34
C ALA A 79 8.54 -4.34 6.48
N TYR A 80 7.82 -3.29 6.10
CA TYR A 80 8.26 -1.91 6.26
C TYR A 80 8.60 -1.59 7.72
N GLY A 81 7.68 -1.91 8.66
CA GLY A 81 7.88 -1.64 10.07
C GLY A 81 9.12 -2.36 10.64
N ASN A 82 9.36 -3.61 10.26
CA ASN A 82 10.54 -4.37 10.68
C ASN A 82 11.83 -3.79 10.08
N ALA A 83 11.83 -3.45 8.80
CA ALA A 83 12.98 -2.82 8.14
C ALA A 83 13.29 -1.43 8.72
N GLN A 84 12.26 -0.64 9.06
CA GLN A 84 12.42 0.66 9.73
C GLN A 84 13.00 0.49 11.14
N GLU A 85 12.49 -0.48 11.91
CA GLU A 85 13.02 -0.84 13.23
C GLU A 85 14.51 -1.21 13.15
N ALA A 86 14.88 -2.08 12.21
CA ALA A 86 16.27 -2.48 11.98
C ALA A 86 17.14 -1.28 11.55
N TYR A 87 16.59 -0.38 10.72
CA TYR A 87 17.31 0.81 10.27
C TYR A 87 17.63 1.75 11.43
N PHE A 88 16.64 2.12 12.25
CA PHE A 88 16.87 3.02 13.38
C PHE A 88 17.68 2.38 14.51
N ALA A 89 17.65 1.06 14.65
CA ALA A 89 18.49 0.34 15.60
C ALA A 89 20.01 0.45 15.30
N THR A 90 20.40 0.79 14.07
CA THR A 90 21.83 1.02 13.72
C THR A 90 22.40 2.27 14.38
N GLY A 91 21.56 3.26 14.71
CA GLY A 91 21.98 4.57 15.20
C GLY A 91 22.58 5.48 14.12
N ASP A 92 22.74 5.00 12.90
CA ASP A 92 23.32 5.74 11.76
C ASP A 92 22.21 6.29 10.86
N TYR A 93 21.61 7.40 11.29
CA TYR A 93 20.54 8.08 10.58
C TYR A 93 20.56 9.59 10.84
N GLU A 94 19.93 10.35 9.91
CA GLU A 94 19.84 11.79 10.02
C GLU A 94 18.56 12.23 10.76
N LEU A 95 18.63 13.38 11.45
CA LEU A 95 17.51 13.92 12.23
C LEU A 95 16.24 14.16 11.39
N TRP A 96 16.39 14.49 10.11
CA TRP A 96 15.23 14.67 9.24
C TRP A 96 14.50 13.34 8.96
N GLU A 97 15.21 12.22 8.92
CA GLU A 97 14.64 10.87 8.71
C GLU A 97 13.77 10.46 9.90
N GLU A 98 14.26 10.74 11.12
CA GLU A 98 13.47 10.54 12.34
C GLU A 98 12.18 11.36 12.33
N ARG A 99 12.28 12.64 11.92
CA ARG A 99 11.12 13.54 11.87
C ARG A 99 10.04 13.13 10.89
N VAL A 100 10.42 12.57 9.73
CA VAL A 100 9.50 12.15 8.68
C VAL A 100 9.10 10.67 8.76
N ALA A 101 9.72 9.91 9.66
CA ALA A 101 9.40 8.51 9.88
C ALA A 101 7.92 8.33 10.26
N GLY A 102 7.30 7.29 9.75
CA GLY A 102 5.89 7.00 9.97
C GLY A 102 5.61 5.51 9.96
N SER A 103 4.33 5.16 10.12
CA SER A 103 3.84 3.79 10.04
C SER A 103 2.86 3.64 8.87
N PRO A 104 3.34 3.67 7.60
CA PRO A 104 2.48 3.63 6.43
C PRO A 104 1.86 2.24 6.23
N GLU A 105 0.62 2.22 5.73
CA GLU A 105 -0.04 1.00 5.28
C GLU A 105 0.34 0.64 3.83
N TYR A 106 0.73 1.65 3.02
CA TYR A 106 1.06 1.52 1.60
C TYR A 106 2.35 2.27 1.26
N ALA A 107 3.08 1.78 0.24
CA ALA A 107 4.34 2.38 -0.20
C ALA A 107 4.18 3.72 -0.95
N PHE A 108 2.96 4.13 -1.32
CA PHE A 108 2.71 5.22 -2.27
C PHE A 108 3.52 5.08 -3.57
N ASN A 109 3.82 3.84 -3.92
CA ASN A 109 4.48 3.40 -5.15
C ASN A 109 4.16 1.92 -5.33
N GLU A 110 3.30 1.60 -6.31
CA GLU A 110 2.83 0.22 -6.53
C GLU A 110 3.96 -0.72 -6.94
N TYR A 111 4.97 -0.22 -7.62
CA TYR A 111 6.10 -1.06 -8.02
C TYR A 111 6.93 -1.52 -6.82
N LEU A 112 7.20 -0.60 -5.88
CA LEU A 112 7.88 -0.95 -4.64
C LEU A 112 7.00 -1.81 -3.74
N GLN A 113 5.72 -1.51 -3.62
CA GLN A 113 4.81 -2.31 -2.83
C GLN A 113 4.73 -3.74 -3.35
N THR A 114 4.56 -3.90 -4.66
CA THR A 114 4.54 -5.22 -5.31
C THR A 114 5.88 -5.95 -5.12
N ALA A 115 7.01 -5.24 -5.19
CA ALA A 115 8.33 -5.83 -4.97
C ALA A 115 8.53 -6.30 -3.52
N VAL A 116 8.04 -5.57 -2.53
CA VAL A 116 8.05 -6.00 -1.13
C VAL A 116 7.13 -7.20 -0.91
N GLU A 117 5.92 -7.19 -1.49
CA GLU A 117 4.93 -8.23 -1.23
C GLU A 117 5.19 -9.52 -2.03
N LEU A 118 5.56 -9.42 -3.30
CA LEU A 118 5.66 -10.56 -4.22
C LEU A 118 7.12 -10.89 -4.64
N GLY A 119 8.07 -10.05 -4.26
CA GLY A 119 9.45 -10.16 -4.67
C GLY A 119 9.75 -9.57 -6.05
N GLY A 120 11.04 -9.35 -6.33
CA GLY A 120 11.53 -8.74 -7.56
C GLY A 120 11.13 -9.50 -8.84
N PRO A 121 11.36 -10.83 -8.91
CA PRO A 121 11.08 -11.59 -10.13
C PRO A 121 9.62 -11.51 -10.58
N LEU A 122 8.66 -11.67 -9.65
CA LEU A 122 7.24 -11.61 -10.00
C LEU A 122 6.81 -10.18 -10.36
N THR A 123 7.36 -9.17 -9.70
CA THR A 123 7.13 -7.76 -10.04
C THR A 123 7.63 -7.45 -11.46
N LEU A 124 8.81 -7.94 -11.84
CA LEU A 124 9.34 -7.79 -13.20
C LEU A 124 8.47 -8.53 -14.23
N CYS A 125 7.97 -9.74 -13.92
CA CYS A 125 7.04 -10.46 -14.77
C CYS A 125 5.75 -9.67 -14.99
N LEU A 126 5.16 -9.11 -13.94
CA LEU A 126 3.94 -8.29 -14.05
C LEU A 126 4.19 -7.04 -14.91
N LEU A 127 5.32 -6.37 -14.71
CA LEU A 127 5.71 -5.22 -15.53
C LEU A 127 5.90 -5.62 -16.99
N ALA A 128 6.55 -6.76 -17.26
CA ALA A 128 6.73 -7.29 -18.61
C ALA A 128 5.38 -7.59 -19.29
N VAL A 129 4.40 -8.13 -18.57
CA VAL A 129 3.03 -8.34 -19.08
C VAL A 129 2.37 -7.00 -19.45
N VAL A 130 2.47 -5.99 -18.63
CA VAL A 130 1.91 -4.65 -18.93
C VAL A 130 2.57 -4.06 -20.18
N LEU A 131 3.91 -4.11 -20.27
CA LEU A 131 4.65 -3.62 -21.43
C LEU A 131 4.32 -4.41 -22.70
N PHE A 132 4.14 -5.72 -22.60
CA PHE A 132 3.71 -6.55 -23.71
C PHE A 132 2.30 -6.20 -24.19
N CYS A 133 1.36 -5.98 -23.29
CA CYS A 133 0.02 -5.49 -23.62
C CYS A 133 0.07 -4.13 -24.33
N LEU A 134 0.89 -3.20 -23.85
CA LEU A 134 1.12 -1.90 -24.50
C LEU A 134 1.70 -2.05 -25.90
N TYR A 135 2.70 -2.94 -26.07
CA TYR A 135 3.29 -3.22 -27.39
C TYR A 135 2.23 -3.70 -28.38
N ILE A 136 1.38 -4.67 -27.99
CA ILE A 136 0.28 -5.15 -28.83
C ILE A 136 -0.73 -4.04 -29.10
N GLY A 137 -1.08 -3.22 -28.10
CA GLY A 137 -2.02 -2.12 -28.24
C GLY A 137 -1.51 -1.08 -29.26
N ILE A 138 -0.23 -0.72 -29.20
CA ILE A 138 0.41 0.18 -30.18
C ILE A 138 0.41 -0.44 -31.58
N LYS A 139 0.77 -1.72 -31.71
CA LYS A 139 0.75 -2.46 -32.97
C LYS A 139 -0.65 -2.47 -33.59
N ASN A 140 -1.68 -2.58 -32.74
CA ASN A 140 -3.09 -2.54 -33.15
C ASN A 140 -3.63 -1.11 -33.29
N LYS A 141 -2.78 -0.07 -33.21
CA LYS A 141 -3.13 1.35 -33.34
C LYS A 141 -4.17 1.84 -32.30
N ARG A 142 -4.19 1.25 -31.11
CA ARG A 142 -5.12 1.61 -30.02
C ARG A 142 -4.51 2.66 -29.08
N PHE A 143 -4.02 3.76 -29.65
CA PHE A 143 -3.26 4.78 -28.93
C PHE A 143 -3.99 5.38 -27.73
N GLY A 144 -5.32 5.56 -27.80
CA GLY A 144 -6.11 6.08 -26.68
C GLY A 144 -6.10 5.14 -25.46
N ILE A 145 -6.24 3.82 -25.70
CA ILE A 145 -6.18 2.81 -24.64
C ILE A 145 -4.76 2.71 -24.06
N CYS A 146 -3.75 2.70 -24.94
CA CYS A 146 -2.35 2.72 -24.50
C CYS A 146 -2.03 3.96 -23.66
N GLY A 147 -2.55 5.13 -24.04
CA GLY A 147 -2.41 6.37 -23.28
C GLY A 147 -3.03 6.26 -21.87
N ALA A 148 -4.21 5.64 -21.76
CA ALA A 148 -4.85 5.40 -20.46
C ALA A 148 -4.03 4.44 -19.57
N VAL A 149 -3.52 3.33 -20.14
CA VAL A 149 -2.61 2.42 -19.40
C VAL A 149 -1.36 3.15 -18.95
N PHE A 150 -0.73 3.94 -19.82
CA PHE A 150 0.47 4.69 -19.50
C PHE A 150 0.21 5.74 -18.39
N SER A 151 -0.92 6.42 -18.43
CA SER A 151 -1.34 7.34 -17.37
C SER A 151 -1.52 6.62 -16.03
N LEU A 152 -2.10 5.43 -16.04
CA LEU A 152 -2.25 4.61 -14.84
C LEU A 152 -0.88 4.16 -14.30
N MET A 153 0.07 3.81 -15.18
CA MET A 153 1.45 3.48 -14.78
C MET A 153 2.15 4.66 -14.09
N ILE A 154 2.01 5.88 -14.64
CA ILE A 154 2.57 7.10 -14.02
C ILE A 154 1.90 7.34 -12.65
N PHE A 155 0.59 7.21 -12.57
CA PHE A 155 -0.15 7.37 -11.32
C PHE A 155 0.27 6.35 -10.26
N SER A 156 0.52 5.09 -10.66
CA SER A 156 1.02 4.01 -9.81
C SER A 156 2.42 4.26 -9.26
N PHE A 157 3.22 5.14 -9.89
CA PHE A 157 4.55 5.50 -9.39
C PHE A 157 4.51 6.40 -8.15
N SER A 158 3.47 7.20 -7.97
CA SER A 158 3.37 8.18 -6.87
C SER A 158 2.16 7.99 -5.96
N SER A 159 1.39 6.91 -6.17
CA SER A 159 0.16 6.61 -5.43
C SER A 159 -0.05 5.10 -5.31
N TYR A 160 -1.22 4.69 -4.80
CA TYR A 160 -1.59 3.29 -4.56
C TYR A 160 -2.94 2.91 -5.24
N PRO A 161 -3.11 3.15 -6.55
CA PRO A 161 -4.39 2.89 -7.22
C PRO A 161 -4.78 1.41 -7.21
N LEU A 162 -3.83 0.48 -7.26
CA LEU A 162 -4.12 -0.96 -7.31
C LEU A 162 -4.61 -1.52 -5.96
N GLN A 163 -4.57 -0.72 -4.89
CA GLN A 163 -5.21 -1.07 -3.61
C GLN A 163 -6.73 -0.84 -3.65
N LEU A 164 -7.21 -0.12 -4.65
CA LEU A 164 -8.63 0.17 -4.84
C LEU A 164 -9.22 -0.76 -5.91
N PRO A 165 -10.24 -1.58 -5.59
CA PRO A 165 -10.80 -2.57 -6.52
C PRO A 165 -11.22 -1.99 -7.87
N VAL A 166 -11.76 -0.76 -7.88
CA VAL A 166 -12.19 -0.08 -9.10
C VAL A 166 -11.02 0.12 -10.07
N PHE A 167 -9.85 0.54 -9.57
CA PHE A 167 -8.67 0.72 -10.41
C PHE A 167 -8.08 -0.61 -10.89
N VAL A 168 -8.14 -1.66 -10.08
CA VAL A 168 -7.72 -3.01 -10.49
C VAL A 168 -8.57 -3.50 -11.66
N VAL A 169 -9.90 -3.41 -11.54
CA VAL A 169 -10.83 -3.78 -12.61
C VAL A 169 -10.56 -2.93 -13.86
N THR A 170 -10.40 -1.62 -13.69
CA THR A 170 -10.09 -0.71 -14.81
C THR A 170 -8.77 -1.08 -15.48
N ALA A 171 -7.71 -1.36 -14.72
CA ALA A 171 -6.41 -1.77 -15.25
C ALA A 171 -6.54 -3.06 -16.08
N VAL A 172 -7.20 -4.09 -15.53
CA VAL A 172 -7.43 -5.36 -16.23
C VAL A 172 -8.22 -5.14 -17.51
N CYS A 173 -9.31 -4.36 -17.48
CA CYS A 173 -10.11 -4.04 -18.67
C CYS A 173 -9.29 -3.31 -19.74
N LEU A 174 -8.44 -2.35 -19.35
CA LEU A 174 -7.58 -1.62 -20.27
C LEU A 174 -6.51 -2.53 -20.89
N LEU A 175 -5.86 -3.39 -20.11
CA LEU A 175 -4.87 -4.35 -20.60
C LEU A 175 -5.50 -5.35 -21.57
N LEU A 176 -6.67 -5.89 -21.24
CA LEU A 176 -7.43 -6.75 -22.13
C LEU A 176 -7.83 -6.02 -23.41
N ALA A 177 -8.27 -4.76 -23.29
CA ALA A 177 -8.60 -3.93 -24.45
C ALA A 177 -7.39 -3.64 -25.34
N CYS A 178 -6.15 -3.73 -24.87
CA CYS A 178 -4.95 -3.67 -25.71
C CYS A 178 -4.78 -4.91 -26.58
N ILE A 179 -5.12 -6.10 -26.07
CA ILE A 179 -4.83 -7.40 -26.68
C ILE A 179 -5.98 -7.86 -27.59
N LEU A 180 -7.23 -7.78 -27.08
CA LEU A 180 -8.37 -8.37 -27.74
C LEU A 180 -8.66 -7.73 -29.10
N ARG A 181 -8.70 -8.53 -30.13
CA ARG A 181 -9.17 -8.13 -31.45
C ARG A 181 -10.70 -8.11 -31.43
N ASN A 182 -11.33 -7.33 -32.28
CA ASN A 182 -12.77 -7.03 -32.38
C ASN A 182 -13.76 -8.23 -32.42
N TYR A 183 -13.49 -9.32 -31.72
CA TYR A 183 -14.36 -10.47 -31.69
C TYR A 183 -15.37 -10.34 -30.53
N ARG A 184 -16.65 -10.20 -30.87
CA ARG A 184 -17.76 -10.19 -29.90
C ARG A 184 -17.72 -11.39 -28.93
N TRP A 185 -17.31 -12.54 -29.43
CA TRP A 185 -17.23 -13.78 -28.65
C TRP A 185 -16.15 -13.77 -27.57
N GLU A 186 -15.00 -13.15 -27.82
CA GLU A 186 -13.92 -13.01 -26.83
C GLU A 186 -14.36 -12.15 -25.65
N TRP A 187 -15.05 -11.03 -25.93
CA TRP A 187 -15.62 -10.18 -24.88
C TRP A 187 -16.73 -10.88 -24.09
N MET A 188 -17.59 -11.65 -24.75
CA MET A 188 -18.62 -12.43 -24.07
C MET A 188 -18.00 -13.48 -23.13
N GLY A 189 -16.97 -14.20 -23.57
CA GLY A 189 -16.24 -15.15 -22.74
C GLY A 189 -15.64 -14.51 -21.48
N LEU A 190 -15.05 -13.31 -21.62
CA LEU A 190 -14.50 -12.55 -20.49
C LEU A 190 -15.57 -12.08 -19.52
N VAL A 191 -16.70 -11.57 -20.02
CA VAL A 191 -17.83 -11.14 -19.18
C VAL A 191 -18.41 -12.32 -18.40
N ILE A 192 -18.55 -13.48 -19.04
CA ILE A 192 -19.03 -14.72 -18.40
C ILE A 192 -18.03 -15.17 -17.33
N LEU A 193 -16.72 -15.18 -17.63
CA LEU A 193 -15.67 -15.53 -16.67
C LEU A 193 -15.65 -14.58 -15.47
N ALA A 194 -15.66 -13.26 -15.73
CA ALA A 194 -15.70 -12.25 -14.68
C ALA A 194 -16.99 -12.33 -13.85
N GLY A 195 -18.14 -12.57 -14.48
CA GLY A 195 -19.41 -12.80 -13.82
C GLY A 195 -19.41 -14.06 -12.96
N GLY A 196 -18.81 -15.14 -13.45
CA GLY A 196 -18.66 -16.40 -12.70
C GLY A 196 -17.78 -16.22 -11.45
N ILE A 197 -16.64 -15.57 -11.60
CA ILE A 197 -15.75 -15.26 -10.46
C ILE A 197 -16.45 -14.31 -9.46
N GLY A 198 -17.15 -13.29 -9.95
CA GLY A 198 -17.93 -12.38 -9.13
C GLY A 198 -19.02 -13.09 -8.33
N ALA A 199 -19.77 -13.99 -8.97
CA ALA A 199 -20.84 -14.74 -8.32
C ALA A 199 -20.33 -15.69 -7.20
N THR A 200 -19.17 -16.33 -7.39
CA THR A 200 -18.56 -17.19 -6.37
C THR A 200 -18.03 -16.41 -5.17
N ARG A 201 -17.63 -15.15 -5.38
CA ARG A 201 -17.15 -14.24 -4.32
C ARG A 201 -18.27 -13.55 -3.55
N LEU A 202 -19.42 -13.33 -4.18
CA LEU A 202 -20.51 -12.51 -3.65
C LEU A 202 -20.95 -12.94 -2.25
N LYS A 203 -21.07 -14.25 -1.99
CA LYS A 203 -21.47 -14.76 -0.67
C LYS A 203 -20.45 -14.45 0.42
N ASN A 204 -19.16 -14.58 0.12
CA ASN A 204 -18.08 -14.26 1.05
C ASN A 204 -17.99 -12.76 1.30
N ASP A 205 -18.22 -11.96 0.27
CA ASP A 205 -18.19 -10.50 0.35
C ASP A 205 -19.36 -9.96 1.19
N LEU A 206 -20.56 -10.52 1.04
CA LEU A 206 -21.72 -10.18 1.88
C LEU A 206 -21.49 -10.54 3.35
N CYS A 207 -20.90 -11.69 3.64
CA CYS A 207 -20.56 -12.09 5.00
C CYS A 207 -19.50 -11.17 5.60
N MET A 208 -18.49 -10.79 4.81
CA MET A 208 -17.46 -9.86 5.21
C MET A 208 -18.00 -8.44 5.42
N GLU A 209 -18.91 -7.99 4.55
CA GLU A 209 -19.59 -6.69 4.71
C GLU A 209 -20.37 -6.63 6.01
N GLN A 210 -21.15 -7.67 6.29
CA GLN A 210 -21.90 -7.76 7.55
C GLN A 210 -20.97 -7.77 8.77
N ALA A 211 -19.87 -8.51 8.71
CA ALA A 211 -18.87 -8.52 9.78
C ALA A 211 -18.24 -7.13 9.98
N CYS A 212 -17.93 -6.41 8.90
CA CYS A 212 -17.41 -5.04 8.98
C CYS A 212 -18.45 -4.06 9.56
N ARG A 213 -19.72 -4.18 9.21
CA ARG A 213 -20.81 -3.37 9.80
C ARG A 213 -20.94 -3.62 11.30
N ASN A 214 -20.95 -4.89 11.71
CA ASN A 214 -21.01 -5.27 13.13
C ASN A 214 -19.79 -4.73 13.89
N TRP A 215 -18.59 -4.82 13.29
CA TRP A 215 -17.40 -4.23 13.88
C TRP A 215 -17.52 -2.71 14.04
N MET A 216 -18.01 -1.99 13.02
CA MET A 216 -18.21 -0.54 13.13
C MET A 216 -19.17 -0.16 14.27
N ASN A 217 -20.24 -0.95 14.48
CA ASN A 217 -21.15 -0.76 15.61
C ASN A 217 -20.47 -1.06 16.96
N ALA A 218 -19.71 -2.16 17.04
CA ALA A 218 -18.93 -2.51 18.23
C ALA A 218 -17.85 -1.46 18.57
N ARG A 219 -17.29 -0.83 17.54
CA ARG A 219 -16.27 0.23 17.68
C ARG A 219 -16.79 1.47 18.41
N ILE A 220 -18.11 1.74 18.34
CA ILE A 220 -18.73 2.83 19.12
C ILE A 220 -18.53 2.59 20.62
N PHE A 221 -18.77 1.37 21.08
CA PHE A 221 -18.60 0.97 22.48
C PHE A 221 -17.10 0.90 22.88
N TYR A 222 -16.24 0.47 21.94
CA TYR A 222 -14.80 0.54 22.14
C TYR A 222 -14.31 1.97 22.38
N ASN A 223 -14.77 2.92 21.57
CA ASN A 223 -14.44 4.34 21.71
C ASN A 223 -15.02 4.96 23.00
N ALA A 224 -16.12 4.44 23.49
CA ALA A 224 -16.72 4.79 24.77
C ALA A 224 -16.05 4.09 25.97
N ALA A 225 -14.94 3.35 25.76
CA ALA A 225 -14.22 2.57 26.76
C ALA A 225 -15.07 1.48 27.47
N ALA A 226 -16.18 1.06 26.88
CA ALA A 226 -17.06 0.00 27.40
C ALA A 226 -16.52 -1.41 27.05
N TYR A 227 -15.27 -1.68 27.42
CA TYR A 227 -14.51 -2.88 26.99
C TYR A 227 -15.17 -4.21 27.42
N GLY A 228 -15.81 -4.25 28.60
CA GLY A 228 -16.45 -5.46 29.11
C GLY A 228 -17.66 -5.91 28.30
N SER A 229 -18.42 -4.96 27.74
CA SER A 229 -19.63 -5.27 26.97
C SER A 229 -19.30 -5.70 25.53
N VAL A 230 -18.18 -5.25 24.97
CA VAL A 230 -17.85 -5.40 23.56
C VAL A 230 -16.94 -6.60 23.26
N GLU A 231 -16.28 -7.17 24.25
CA GLU A 231 -15.34 -8.31 24.05
C GLU A 231 -15.99 -9.49 23.33
N LYS A 232 -17.24 -9.85 23.73
CA LYS A 232 -17.96 -10.99 23.12
C LYS A 232 -18.17 -10.78 21.62
N GLU A 233 -18.47 -9.56 21.21
CA GLU A 233 -18.68 -9.19 19.81
C GLU A 233 -17.37 -9.31 19.02
N TYR A 234 -16.25 -8.78 19.55
CA TYR A 234 -14.94 -8.92 18.92
C TYR A 234 -14.50 -10.39 18.82
N ARG A 235 -14.79 -11.20 19.82
CA ARG A 235 -14.49 -12.65 19.79
C ARG A 235 -15.28 -13.37 18.68
N LEU A 236 -16.54 -13.03 18.46
CA LEU A 236 -17.37 -13.59 17.38
C LEU A 236 -16.90 -13.14 15.99
N LEU A 237 -16.44 -11.91 15.86
CA LEU A 237 -15.97 -11.34 14.59
C LEU A 237 -14.54 -11.77 14.23
N TYR A 238 -13.75 -12.22 15.21
CA TYR A 238 -12.34 -12.56 15.03
C TYR A 238 -12.07 -13.54 13.87
N PRO A 239 -12.79 -14.66 13.68
CA PRO A 239 -12.53 -15.58 12.58
C PRO A 239 -12.62 -14.94 11.19
N LEU A 240 -13.51 -13.95 11.04
CA LEU A 240 -13.74 -13.24 9.77
C LEU A 240 -12.74 -12.09 9.58
N LEU A 241 -12.41 -11.36 10.66
CA LEU A 241 -11.64 -10.12 10.59
C LEU A 241 -10.15 -10.28 11.01
N LYS A 242 -9.67 -11.50 11.23
CA LYS A 242 -8.30 -11.80 11.70
C LYS A 242 -7.16 -11.31 10.80
N LYS A 243 -7.44 -10.84 9.59
CA LYS A 243 -6.46 -10.24 8.68
C LYS A 243 -6.53 -8.70 8.65
N ARG A 244 -7.41 -8.09 9.45
CA ARG A 244 -7.55 -6.65 9.54
C ARG A 244 -6.76 -6.12 10.73
N ALA A 245 -5.65 -5.43 10.44
CA ALA A 245 -4.75 -4.91 11.47
C ALA A 245 -5.45 -4.05 12.52
N ALA A 246 -6.30 -3.10 12.09
CA ALA A 246 -7.03 -2.23 12.99
C ALA A 246 -8.00 -3.00 13.92
N PHE A 247 -8.69 -4.03 13.39
CA PHE A 247 -9.55 -4.89 14.20
C PHE A 247 -8.74 -5.65 15.27
N LEU A 248 -7.62 -6.25 14.86
CA LEU A 248 -6.76 -7.01 15.78
C LEU A 248 -6.14 -6.11 16.85
N PHE A 249 -5.75 -4.90 16.48
CA PHE A 249 -5.25 -3.91 17.43
C PHE A 249 -6.31 -3.56 18.48
N GLU A 250 -7.52 -3.21 18.06
CA GLU A 250 -8.62 -2.90 18.96
C GLU A 250 -8.96 -4.08 19.87
N TYR A 251 -9.03 -5.30 19.32
CA TYR A 251 -9.30 -6.51 20.11
C TYR A 251 -8.22 -6.79 21.14
N GLY A 252 -6.94 -6.71 20.73
CA GLY A 252 -5.82 -6.85 21.66
C GLY A 252 -5.83 -5.76 22.76
N HIS A 253 -6.19 -4.52 22.42
CA HIS A 253 -6.33 -3.44 23.39
C HIS A 253 -7.49 -3.66 24.36
N ILE A 254 -8.64 -4.17 23.90
CA ILE A 254 -9.76 -4.57 24.77
C ILE A 254 -9.29 -5.60 25.81
N LEU A 255 -8.61 -6.66 25.35
CA LEU A 255 -8.09 -7.72 26.23
C LEU A 255 -7.07 -7.18 27.25
N HIS A 256 -6.17 -6.27 26.83
CA HIS A 256 -5.26 -5.58 27.72
C HIS A 256 -6.01 -4.81 28.83
N LYS A 257 -7.05 -4.05 28.46
CA LYS A 257 -7.86 -3.29 29.43
C LYS A 257 -8.65 -4.16 30.39
N GLN A 258 -8.96 -5.39 29.99
CA GLN A 258 -9.65 -6.38 30.82
C GLN A 258 -8.70 -7.27 31.65
N GLN A 259 -7.43 -6.91 31.74
CA GLN A 259 -6.43 -7.65 32.51
C GLN A 259 -6.26 -9.12 32.03
N LYS A 260 -6.32 -9.32 30.69
CA LYS A 260 -6.07 -10.60 30.01
C LYS A 260 -4.78 -10.50 29.18
N PRO A 261 -3.60 -10.36 29.79
CA PRO A 261 -2.37 -10.01 29.11
C PRO A 261 -1.93 -11.07 28.10
N GLU A 262 -2.05 -12.37 28.41
CA GLU A 262 -1.61 -13.45 27.52
C GLU A 262 -2.43 -13.52 26.23
N GLU A 263 -3.78 -13.41 26.34
CA GLU A 263 -4.64 -13.39 25.17
C GLU A 263 -4.39 -12.12 24.34
N SER A 264 -4.20 -10.97 24.99
CA SER A 264 -3.87 -9.72 24.35
C SER A 264 -2.56 -9.80 23.56
N ILE A 265 -1.49 -10.35 24.15
CA ILE A 265 -0.19 -10.56 23.46
C ILE A 265 -0.40 -11.43 22.22
N ARG A 266 -1.13 -12.53 22.33
CA ARG A 266 -1.38 -13.43 21.18
C ARG A 266 -2.06 -12.71 20.02
N ILE A 267 -3.10 -11.92 20.28
CA ILE A 267 -3.83 -11.17 19.25
C ILE A 267 -2.97 -10.05 18.67
N LEU A 268 -2.20 -9.34 19.50
CA LEU A 268 -1.32 -8.27 19.04
C LEU A 268 -0.13 -8.78 18.22
N MET A 269 0.41 -9.95 18.55
CA MET A 269 1.42 -10.63 17.73
C MET A 269 0.90 -10.99 16.35
N GLU A 270 -0.41 -11.33 16.24
CA GLU A 270 -1.04 -11.54 14.95
C GLU A 270 -1.23 -10.22 14.19
N ALA A 271 -1.59 -9.13 14.90
CA ALA A 271 -1.71 -7.79 14.32
C ALA A 271 -0.40 -7.29 13.69
N MET A 272 0.75 -7.62 14.31
CA MET A 272 2.07 -7.26 13.80
C MET A 272 2.37 -7.83 12.40
N LYS A 273 1.68 -8.88 11.96
CA LYS A 273 1.84 -9.44 10.61
C LYS A 273 1.24 -8.54 9.52
N TYR A 274 0.40 -7.57 9.91
CA TYR A 274 -0.35 -6.71 8.99
C TYR A 274 -0.19 -5.22 9.28
N SER A 275 0.62 -4.84 10.28
CA SER A 275 0.76 -3.45 10.72
C SER A 275 2.19 -3.09 11.10
N SER A 276 2.57 -1.85 10.83
CA SER A 276 3.80 -1.22 11.31
C SER A 276 3.60 -0.35 12.57
N ASP A 277 2.38 -0.27 13.13
CA ASP A 277 2.07 0.65 14.21
C ASP A 277 2.86 0.30 15.50
N PRO A 278 3.72 1.20 16.01
CA PRO A 278 4.48 1.00 17.25
C PRO A 278 3.60 0.86 18.50
N MET A 279 2.34 1.32 18.45
CA MET A 279 1.41 1.16 19.59
C MET A 279 1.12 -0.31 19.91
N ILE A 280 1.19 -1.19 18.91
CA ILE A 280 1.08 -2.64 19.13
C ILE A 280 2.20 -3.12 20.06
N LEU A 281 3.44 -2.72 19.77
CA LEU A 281 4.62 -3.08 20.60
C LEU A 281 4.51 -2.52 22.02
N ASN A 282 4.00 -1.29 22.16
CA ASN A 282 3.79 -0.68 23.46
C ASN A 282 2.80 -1.43 24.33
N ILE A 283 1.68 -1.91 23.73
CA ILE A 283 0.69 -2.68 24.49
C ILE A 283 1.25 -4.06 24.83
N ILE A 284 2.01 -4.69 23.95
CA ILE A 284 2.71 -5.97 24.26
C ILE A 284 3.67 -5.76 25.43
N GLY A 285 4.49 -4.69 25.40
CA GLY A 285 5.38 -4.36 26.51
C GLY A 285 4.64 -4.15 27.83
N LYS A 286 3.53 -3.41 27.82
CA LYS A 286 2.67 -3.24 29.01
C LYS A 286 2.07 -4.56 29.52
N ASN A 287 1.68 -5.45 28.63
CA ASN A 287 1.18 -6.77 29.01
C ASN A 287 2.27 -7.58 29.75
N HIS A 288 3.52 -7.54 29.24
CA HIS A 288 4.65 -8.17 29.93
C HIS A 288 4.95 -7.52 31.29
N GLN A 289 4.79 -6.18 31.43
CA GLN A 289 4.86 -5.54 32.74
C GLN A 289 3.78 -6.05 33.70
N GLN A 290 2.54 -6.23 33.23
CA GLN A 290 1.43 -6.77 34.03
C GLN A 290 1.67 -8.23 34.48
N THR A 291 2.39 -9.03 33.68
CA THR A 291 2.75 -10.40 34.04
C THR A 291 4.05 -10.50 34.87
N GLY A 292 4.72 -9.39 35.16
CA GLY A 292 5.98 -9.34 35.90
C GLY A 292 7.24 -9.69 35.09
N ASP A 293 7.10 -9.91 33.76
CA ASP A 293 8.25 -10.15 32.87
C ASP A 293 8.83 -8.81 32.36
N TYR A 294 9.54 -8.12 33.25
CA TYR A 294 10.11 -6.81 32.97
C TYR A 294 11.17 -6.83 31.88
N LEU A 295 11.93 -7.95 31.74
CA LEU A 295 12.92 -8.09 30.69
C LEU A 295 12.31 -8.16 29.30
N ALA A 296 11.21 -8.90 29.15
CA ALA A 296 10.48 -8.93 27.89
C ALA A 296 9.80 -7.56 27.63
N ALA A 297 9.24 -6.95 28.66
CA ALA A 297 8.62 -5.62 28.56
C ALA A 297 9.60 -4.57 28.01
N GLU A 298 10.81 -4.49 28.60
CA GLU A 298 11.87 -3.59 28.16
C GLU A 298 12.23 -3.81 26.68
N ARG A 299 12.46 -5.07 26.28
CA ARG A 299 12.76 -5.42 24.88
C ARG A 299 11.70 -4.93 23.92
N TRP A 300 10.41 -5.13 24.22
CA TRP A 300 9.33 -4.70 23.37
C TRP A 300 9.20 -3.18 23.28
N LEU A 301 9.43 -2.48 24.40
CA LEU A 301 9.40 -1.02 24.45
C LEU A 301 10.58 -0.40 23.67
N ILE A 302 11.79 -0.96 23.81
CA ILE A 302 12.96 -0.55 23.02
C ILE A 302 12.70 -0.76 21.52
N ARG A 303 12.13 -1.89 21.10
CA ARG A 303 11.72 -2.12 19.72
C ARG A 303 10.74 -1.05 19.21
N SER A 304 9.81 -0.63 20.08
CA SER A 304 8.87 0.43 19.72
C SER A 304 9.56 1.78 19.50
N THR A 305 10.61 2.11 20.29
CA THR A 305 11.41 3.33 20.06
C THR A 305 12.16 3.27 18.73
N TYR A 306 12.77 2.14 18.38
CA TYR A 306 13.41 1.98 17.07
C TYR A 306 12.42 1.98 15.91
N ARG A 307 11.20 1.46 16.13
CA ARG A 307 10.18 1.49 15.08
C ARG A 307 9.72 2.91 14.72
N LEU A 308 9.63 3.81 15.70
CA LEU A 308 9.30 5.21 15.47
C LEU A 308 9.97 6.12 16.52
N PRO A 309 11.24 6.52 16.29
CA PRO A 309 12.04 7.23 17.29
C PRO A 309 11.48 8.57 17.74
N GLY A 310 10.81 9.31 16.85
CA GLY A 310 10.17 10.59 17.18
C GLY A 310 9.02 10.50 18.20
N ARG A 311 8.63 9.29 18.66
CA ARG A 311 7.62 9.11 19.71
C ARG A 311 8.25 8.84 21.07
N ILE A 312 8.13 9.80 21.98
CA ILE A 312 8.67 9.73 23.36
C ILE A 312 7.92 8.73 24.26
N TYR A 313 6.68 8.37 23.90
CA TYR A 313 5.81 7.54 24.74
C TYR A 313 6.42 6.19 25.19
N PRO A 314 7.11 5.42 24.35
CA PRO A 314 7.76 4.17 24.80
C PRO A 314 8.83 4.42 25.87
N LEU A 315 9.60 5.51 25.75
CA LEU A 315 10.66 5.85 26.71
C LEU A 315 10.09 6.13 28.11
N SER A 316 8.92 6.76 28.19
CA SER A 316 8.26 7.00 29.49
C SER A 316 7.79 5.72 30.17
N LEU A 317 7.65 4.60 29.43
CA LEU A 317 7.24 3.31 29.96
C LEU A 317 8.41 2.45 30.43
N ILE A 318 9.62 2.67 29.91
CA ILE A 318 10.83 1.92 30.30
C ILE A 318 11.28 2.32 31.71
N HIS A 319 10.99 3.54 32.13
CA HIS A 319 11.43 4.07 33.44
C HIS A 319 10.41 3.85 34.57
N ILE A 320 9.34 3.10 34.35
CA ILE A 320 8.38 2.71 35.38
C ILE A 320 8.65 1.28 35.83
#